data_7742cb4492104c0f7bf19f8903a3acea
#
_entry.id   7742cb4492104c0f7bf19f8903a3acea
#
_cell.length_a   1.000
_cell.length_b   1.000
_cell.length_c   1.000
_cell.angle_alpha   90.00
_cell.angle_beta   90.00
_cell.angle_gamma   90.00
#
_symmetry.space_group_name_H-M   'P 1'
#
loop_
_entity.id
_entity.type
_entity.pdbx_description
1 polymer ?
#
loop_
_entity_poly.entity_id
_entity_poly.type
_entity_poly.pdbx_seq_one_letter_code
_entity_poly.pdbx_strand_id
1 'polypeptide(L)'
;MKQKLFNWIGGKKWLAKELNEIFANYKEIEIYAEPFAGGLGSFFYTLDKLQELGVKEIYLNDINNTIVATYSLIKEDYLSIYKRYEEIEIEYKKTIPEKAFTLHKTKQKEELKVLLQDSRDYYNKIKTKFNKEKNNNSIESVSLFLFLAQHCFNGVYRENGK
;
A
#
# COMPACT_ATOMS: atom_id res chain seq x y z
N MET A 1 17.03 -2.27 -1.84
CA MET A 1 16.04 -2.87 -0.89
C MET A 1 14.68 -2.75 -1.57
N LYS A 2 14.08 -3.89 -1.95
CA LYS A 2 12.79 -3.90 -2.65
C LYS A 2 11.68 -3.70 -1.63
N GLN A 3 11.02 -2.54 -1.68
CA GLN A 3 9.95 -2.20 -0.74
C GLN A 3 8.60 -2.25 -1.45
N LYS A 4 7.64 -2.97 -0.86
CA LYS A 4 6.24 -2.87 -1.26
C LYS A 4 5.69 -1.48 -0.89
N LEU A 5 4.76 -0.95 -1.66
CA LEU A 5 4.14 0.35 -1.39
C LEU A 5 3.31 0.35 -0.11
N PHE A 6 2.62 -0.74 0.17
CA PHE A 6 1.77 -0.92 1.35
C PHE A 6 1.65 -2.39 1.73
N ASN A 7 1.20 -2.64 2.95
CA ASN A 7 0.90 -3.98 3.40
C ASN A 7 -0.49 -4.40 2.93
N TRP A 8 -0.57 -5.57 2.28
CA TRP A 8 -1.82 -6.15 1.83
C TRP A 8 -2.02 -7.54 2.42
N ILE A 9 -3.28 -7.88 2.78
CA ILE A 9 -3.60 -9.22 3.31
C ILE A 9 -3.30 -10.27 2.24
N GLY A 10 -2.67 -11.36 2.64
CA GLY A 10 -2.31 -12.44 1.71
C GLY A 10 -1.07 -12.14 0.86
N GLY A 11 -0.27 -11.13 1.24
CA GLY A 11 1.00 -10.85 0.58
C GLY A 11 1.91 -12.08 0.50
N LYS A 12 2.34 -12.43 -0.72
CA LYS A 12 3.05 -13.69 -1.05
C LYS A 12 4.58 -13.54 -1.08
N LYS A 13 5.11 -12.61 -0.27
CA LYS A 13 6.58 -12.44 -0.18
C LYS A 13 7.30 -13.75 0.14
N TRP A 14 6.71 -14.59 0.98
CA TRP A 14 7.27 -15.88 1.38
C TRP A 14 7.42 -16.85 0.20
N LEU A 15 6.59 -16.68 -0.84
CA LEU A 15 6.64 -17.51 -2.06
C LEU A 15 7.77 -17.11 -3.02
N ALA A 16 8.42 -15.97 -2.81
CA ALA A 16 9.39 -15.43 -3.74
C ALA A 16 10.61 -16.35 -3.95
N LYS A 17 11.02 -17.05 -2.89
CA LYS A 17 12.14 -18.02 -2.97
C LYS A 17 11.77 -19.17 -3.90
N GLU A 18 10.63 -19.78 -3.67
CA GLU A 18 10.12 -20.90 -4.45
C GLU A 18 9.87 -20.49 -5.92
N LEU A 19 9.34 -19.29 -6.14
CA LEU A 19 9.17 -18.76 -7.50
C LEU A 19 10.51 -18.56 -8.20
N ASN A 20 11.52 -18.04 -7.53
CA ASN A 20 12.85 -17.88 -8.12
C ASN A 20 13.50 -19.24 -8.43
N GLU A 21 13.30 -20.26 -7.61
CA GLU A 21 13.75 -21.63 -7.88
C GLU A 21 13.04 -22.22 -9.10
N ILE A 22 11.73 -22.00 -9.23
CA ILE A 22 10.96 -22.41 -10.42
C ILE A 22 11.49 -21.68 -11.66
N PHE A 23 11.65 -20.36 -11.60
CA PHE A 23 12.12 -19.54 -12.71
C PHE A 23 13.54 -19.91 -13.15
N ALA A 24 14.39 -20.40 -12.23
CA ALA A 24 15.74 -20.86 -12.57
C ALA A 24 15.76 -22.05 -13.54
N ASN A 25 14.65 -22.78 -13.68
CA ASN A 25 14.54 -23.88 -14.64
C ASN A 25 14.26 -23.43 -16.09
N TYR A 26 14.00 -22.13 -16.28
CA TYR A 26 13.73 -21.55 -17.61
C TYR A 26 14.94 -20.77 -18.11
N LYS A 27 15.17 -20.81 -19.42
CA LYS A 27 16.21 -20.00 -20.07
C LYS A 27 15.69 -18.63 -20.48
N GLU A 28 14.41 -18.56 -20.81
CA GLU A 28 13.72 -17.35 -21.26
C GLU A 28 12.25 -17.43 -20.85
N ILE A 29 11.68 -16.29 -20.48
CA ILE A 29 10.24 -16.11 -20.21
C ILE A 29 9.81 -14.84 -20.93
N GLU A 30 8.88 -14.95 -21.89
CA GLU A 30 8.40 -13.79 -22.63
C GLU A 30 7.36 -13.00 -21.85
N ILE A 31 6.44 -13.68 -21.17
CA ILE A 31 5.28 -13.09 -20.50
C ILE A 31 5.23 -13.52 -19.03
N TYR A 32 5.08 -12.55 -18.15
CA TYR A 32 4.74 -12.76 -16.75
C TYR A 32 3.33 -12.26 -16.45
N ALA A 33 2.49 -13.08 -15.84
CA ALA A 33 1.13 -12.70 -15.45
C ALA A 33 0.86 -13.02 -13.97
N GLU A 34 0.36 -12.05 -13.23
CA GLU A 34 -0.08 -12.19 -11.83
C GLU A 34 -1.54 -11.72 -11.69
N PRO A 35 -2.54 -12.63 -11.80
CA PRO A 35 -3.95 -12.28 -11.81
C PRO A 35 -4.51 -11.90 -10.43
N PHE A 36 -3.78 -12.15 -9.36
CA PHE A 36 -4.11 -11.82 -7.96
C PHE A 36 -2.96 -11.03 -7.34
N ALA A 37 -2.66 -9.88 -7.93
CA ALA A 37 -1.46 -9.09 -7.65
C ALA A 37 -1.38 -8.56 -6.21
N GLY A 38 -2.51 -8.18 -5.61
CA GLY A 38 -2.56 -7.64 -4.26
C GLY A 38 -1.56 -6.51 -4.04
N GLY A 39 -0.73 -6.63 -3.01
CA GLY A 39 0.37 -5.69 -2.72
C GLY A 39 1.63 -5.90 -3.54
N LEU A 40 1.59 -6.66 -4.64
CA LEU A 40 2.73 -6.98 -5.53
C LEU A 40 3.95 -7.57 -4.82
N GLY A 41 3.72 -8.27 -3.71
CA GLY A 41 4.82 -8.84 -2.92
C GLY A 41 5.67 -9.82 -3.73
N SER A 42 5.06 -10.81 -4.39
CA SER A 42 5.73 -11.79 -5.27
C SER A 42 6.47 -11.11 -6.40
N PHE A 43 5.79 -10.24 -7.14
CA PHE A 43 6.34 -9.52 -8.29
C PHE A 43 7.62 -8.75 -7.94
N PHE A 44 7.58 -7.87 -6.92
CA PHE A 44 8.75 -7.07 -6.56
C PHE A 44 9.93 -7.91 -6.09
N TYR A 45 9.70 -9.06 -5.46
CA TYR A 45 10.78 -9.93 -5.01
C TYR A 45 11.38 -10.81 -6.11
N THR A 46 10.62 -11.07 -7.18
CA THR A 46 11.09 -11.86 -8.33
C THR A 46 11.53 -11.00 -9.51
N LEU A 47 11.36 -9.68 -9.44
CA LEU A 47 11.57 -8.76 -10.56
C LEU A 47 12.96 -8.87 -11.19
N ASP A 48 14.04 -8.98 -10.39
CA ASP A 48 15.39 -9.13 -10.93
C ASP A 48 15.51 -10.41 -11.74
N LYS A 49 14.94 -11.51 -11.25
CA LYS A 49 14.95 -12.79 -11.96
C LYS A 49 14.13 -12.74 -13.25
N LEU A 50 12.99 -12.07 -13.24
CA LEU A 50 12.19 -11.86 -14.44
C LEU A 50 12.94 -11.04 -15.50
N GLN A 51 13.69 -10.03 -15.08
CA GLN A 51 14.54 -9.22 -15.96
C GLN A 51 15.69 -10.07 -16.57
N GLU A 52 16.37 -10.89 -15.75
CA GLU A 52 17.41 -11.82 -16.21
C GLU A 52 16.88 -12.80 -17.27
N LEU A 53 15.62 -13.22 -17.15
CA LEU A 53 14.96 -14.15 -18.05
C LEU A 53 14.37 -13.49 -19.30
N GLY A 54 14.55 -12.18 -19.46
CA GLY A 54 14.15 -11.46 -20.67
C GLY A 54 12.66 -11.22 -20.80
N VAL A 55 11.91 -11.15 -19.70
CA VAL A 55 10.47 -10.87 -19.71
C VAL A 55 10.18 -9.56 -20.46
N LYS A 56 9.36 -9.64 -21.50
CA LYS A 56 8.98 -8.51 -22.37
C LYS A 56 7.65 -7.89 -21.94
N GLU A 57 6.72 -8.71 -21.48
CA GLU A 57 5.37 -8.28 -21.13
C GLU A 57 5.00 -8.71 -19.70
N ILE A 58 4.42 -7.79 -18.95
CA ILE A 58 4.01 -8.00 -17.56
C ILE A 58 2.54 -7.61 -17.41
N TYR A 59 1.72 -8.59 -17.02
CA TYR A 59 0.29 -8.41 -16.76
C TYR A 59 0.02 -8.57 -15.27
N LEU A 60 -0.36 -7.48 -14.62
CA LEU A 60 -0.70 -7.44 -13.20
C LEU A 60 -2.18 -7.09 -13.06
N ASN A 61 -2.96 -7.94 -12.41
CA ASN A 61 -4.38 -7.73 -12.20
C ASN A 61 -4.80 -8.09 -10.78
N ASP A 62 -5.91 -7.53 -10.32
CA ASP A 62 -6.58 -7.89 -9.07
C ASP A 62 -8.08 -7.67 -9.21
N ILE A 63 -8.89 -8.40 -8.45
CA ILE A 63 -10.34 -8.18 -8.39
C ILE A 63 -10.68 -6.85 -7.69
N ASN A 64 -9.79 -6.36 -6.85
CA ASN A 64 -9.97 -5.10 -6.14
C ASN A 64 -9.59 -3.91 -7.03
N ASN A 65 -10.60 -3.17 -7.49
CA ASN A 65 -10.42 -2.01 -8.35
C ASN A 65 -9.51 -0.93 -7.74
N THR A 66 -9.50 -0.76 -6.42
CA THR A 66 -8.62 0.20 -5.74
C THR A 66 -7.14 -0.17 -5.94
N ILE A 67 -6.81 -1.45 -5.89
CA ILE A 67 -5.45 -1.96 -6.16
C ILE A 67 -5.05 -1.68 -7.60
N VAL A 68 -5.90 -2.05 -8.55
CA VAL A 68 -5.64 -1.83 -9.99
C VAL A 68 -5.46 -0.34 -10.27
N ALA A 69 -6.39 0.51 -9.82
CA ALA A 69 -6.31 1.96 -9.98
C ALA A 69 -5.04 2.54 -9.36
N THR A 70 -4.63 2.05 -8.17
CA THR A 70 -3.42 2.52 -7.50
C THR A 70 -2.19 2.29 -8.36
N TYR A 71 -1.98 1.08 -8.87
CA TYR A 71 -0.80 0.80 -9.70
C TYR A 71 -0.86 1.46 -11.06
N SER A 72 -2.02 1.53 -11.70
CA SER A 72 -2.19 2.21 -12.98
C SER A 72 -1.84 3.70 -12.88
N LEU A 73 -2.41 4.39 -11.90
CA LEU A 73 -2.17 5.83 -11.71
C LEU A 73 -0.75 6.14 -11.22
N ILE A 74 -0.14 5.28 -10.39
CA ILE A 74 1.28 5.43 -10.02
C ILE A 74 2.18 5.31 -11.26
N LYS A 75 1.87 4.40 -12.18
CA LYS A 75 2.61 4.28 -13.44
C LYS A 75 2.47 5.53 -14.32
N GLU A 76 1.30 6.15 -14.32
CA GLU A 76 0.99 7.33 -15.14
C GLU A 76 1.52 8.63 -14.54
N ASP A 77 1.25 8.90 -13.25
CA ASP A 77 1.61 10.16 -12.58
C ASP A 77 1.88 9.95 -11.07
N TYR A 78 3.00 9.32 -10.76
CA TYR A 78 3.40 9.11 -9.36
C TYR A 78 3.71 10.42 -8.61
N LEU A 79 4.16 11.47 -9.33
CA LEU A 79 4.53 12.74 -8.70
C LEU A 79 3.32 13.46 -8.10
N SER A 80 2.22 13.54 -8.85
CA SER A 80 0.98 14.14 -8.34
C SER A 80 0.38 13.35 -7.19
N ILE A 81 0.44 12.01 -7.26
CA ILE A 81 0.00 11.14 -6.16
C ILE A 81 0.87 11.36 -4.92
N TYR A 82 2.21 11.37 -5.08
CA TYR A 82 3.12 11.58 -3.97
C TYR A 82 2.91 12.94 -3.32
N LYS A 83 2.79 14.01 -4.11
CA LYS A 83 2.52 15.36 -3.60
C LYS A 83 1.22 15.40 -2.79
N ARG A 84 0.15 14.80 -3.33
CA ARG A 84 -1.14 14.77 -2.63
C ARG A 84 -1.09 13.92 -1.36
N TYR A 85 -0.43 12.79 -1.39
CA TYR A 85 -0.18 11.95 -0.21
C TYR A 85 0.61 12.72 0.86
N GLU A 86 1.67 13.44 0.47
CA GLU A 86 2.48 14.23 1.38
C GLU A 86 1.69 15.35 2.07
N GLU A 87 0.78 16.04 1.35
CA GLU A 87 -0.14 17.02 1.94
C GLU A 87 -1.00 16.39 3.05
N ILE A 88 -1.56 15.20 2.80
CA ILE A 88 -2.38 14.47 3.79
C ILE A 88 -1.51 14.08 5.01
N GLU A 89 -0.30 13.61 4.78
CA GLU A 89 0.66 13.24 5.84
C GLU A 89 1.05 14.44 6.71
N ILE A 90 1.31 15.59 6.11
CA ILE A 90 1.65 16.82 6.83
C ILE A 90 0.49 17.24 7.75
N GLU A 91 -0.74 17.23 7.25
CA GLU A 91 -1.92 17.58 8.06
C GLU A 91 -2.14 16.55 9.18
N TYR A 92 -1.99 15.26 8.90
CA TYR A 92 -2.09 14.21 9.91
C TYR A 92 -1.05 14.39 11.03
N LYS A 93 0.21 14.65 10.68
CA LYS A 93 1.29 14.85 11.67
C LYS A 93 1.03 16.02 12.61
N LYS A 94 0.35 17.08 12.15
CA LYS A 94 -0.06 18.20 13.01
C LYS A 94 -1.06 17.79 14.09
N THR A 95 -1.81 16.71 13.90
CA THR A 95 -2.78 16.20 14.88
C THR A 95 -2.15 15.31 15.95
N ILE A 96 -0.84 14.99 15.84
CA ILE A 96 -0.13 14.14 16.79
C ILE A 96 0.66 15.02 17.77
N PRO A 97 0.26 15.11 19.04
CA PRO A 97 1.00 15.87 20.03
C PRO A 97 2.40 15.29 20.27
N GLU A 98 3.39 16.13 20.44
CA GLU A 98 4.77 15.71 20.74
C GLU A 98 4.87 14.77 21.95
N LYS A 99 4.08 15.03 22.99
CA LYS A 99 3.97 14.19 24.19
C LYS A 99 3.57 12.74 23.87
N ALA A 100 2.84 12.49 22.79
CA ALA A 100 2.41 11.13 22.41
C ALA A 100 3.61 10.20 22.12
N PHE A 101 4.69 10.72 21.57
CA PHE A 101 5.92 9.93 21.29
C PHE A 101 6.62 9.46 22.56
N THR A 102 6.54 10.25 23.64
CA THR A 102 7.12 9.89 24.95
C THR A 102 6.25 8.88 25.67
N LEU A 103 4.94 9.08 25.69
CA LEU A 103 3.98 8.18 26.35
C LEU A 103 3.90 6.80 25.72
N HIS A 104 4.10 6.70 24.41
CA HIS A 104 4.15 5.40 23.73
C HIS A 104 5.21 4.47 24.33
N LYS A 105 6.33 5.03 24.81
CA LYS A 105 7.41 4.27 25.44
C LYS A 105 7.07 3.82 26.86
N THR A 106 6.18 4.51 27.55
CA THR A 106 5.85 4.28 28.98
C THR A 106 4.67 3.33 29.19
N LYS A 107 4.03 2.81 28.13
CA LYS A 107 2.86 1.93 28.16
C LYS A 107 1.59 2.54 28.81
N GLN A 108 1.49 3.85 28.95
CA GLN A 108 0.32 4.56 29.47
C GLN A 108 -0.78 4.64 28.40
N LYS A 109 -1.49 3.53 28.19
CA LYS A 109 -2.43 3.36 27.07
C LYS A 109 -3.62 4.31 27.08
N GLU A 110 -4.20 4.57 28.26
CA GLU A 110 -5.41 5.42 28.33
C GLU A 110 -5.09 6.90 28.08
N GLU A 111 -4.00 7.41 28.64
CA GLU A 111 -3.56 8.78 28.36
C GLU A 111 -3.20 8.96 26.88
N LEU A 112 -2.49 7.99 26.31
CA LEU A 112 -2.15 7.99 24.90
C LEU A 112 -3.41 7.95 24.00
N LYS A 113 -4.44 7.22 24.41
CA LYS A 113 -5.71 7.15 23.70
C LYS A 113 -6.44 8.49 23.66
N VAL A 114 -6.40 9.26 24.74
CA VAL A 114 -6.95 10.62 24.78
C VAL A 114 -6.14 11.56 23.90
N LEU A 115 -4.81 11.55 24.02
CA LEU A 115 -3.92 12.42 23.25
C LEU A 115 -3.99 12.20 21.73
N LEU A 116 -4.28 10.99 21.29
CA LEU A 116 -4.39 10.65 19.87
C LEU A 116 -5.83 10.78 19.32
N GLN A 117 -6.76 11.43 20.07
CA GLN A 117 -8.14 11.57 19.60
C GLN A 117 -8.21 12.34 18.28
N ASP A 118 -7.53 13.48 18.18
CA ASP A 118 -7.51 14.31 16.96
C ASP A 118 -6.94 13.55 15.76
N SER A 119 -5.90 12.73 15.99
CA SER A 119 -5.30 11.88 14.93
C SER A 119 -6.29 10.83 14.45
N ARG A 120 -7.07 10.23 15.34
CA ARG A 120 -8.13 9.27 14.98
C ARG A 120 -9.26 9.94 14.23
N ASP A 121 -9.65 11.13 14.64
CA ASP A 121 -10.72 11.88 13.98
C ASP A 121 -10.30 12.30 12.58
N TYR A 122 -9.04 12.73 12.43
CA TYR A 122 -8.47 12.98 11.10
C TYR A 122 -8.45 11.72 10.24
N TYR A 123 -7.96 10.59 10.75
CA TYR A 123 -7.97 9.31 10.03
C TYR A 123 -9.39 8.91 9.60
N ASN A 124 -10.38 9.05 10.48
CA ASN A 124 -11.77 8.75 10.17
C ASN A 124 -12.36 9.69 9.12
N LYS A 125 -11.98 10.97 9.13
CA LYS A 125 -12.33 11.96 8.11
C LYS A 125 -11.78 11.54 6.73
N ILE A 126 -10.52 11.14 6.68
CA ILE A 126 -9.88 10.62 5.44
C ILE A 126 -10.59 9.35 4.97
N LYS A 127 -10.89 8.41 5.88
CA LYS A 127 -11.63 7.19 5.56
C LYS A 127 -13.01 7.48 4.97
N THR A 128 -13.73 8.42 5.55
CA THR A 128 -15.06 8.84 5.05
C THR A 128 -14.94 9.45 3.65
N LYS A 129 -13.94 10.30 3.42
CA LYS A 129 -13.67 10.88 2.11
C LYS A 129 -13.32 9.81 1.08
N PHE A 130 -12.40 8.89 1.42
CA PHE A 130 -12.03 7.78 0.55
C PHE A 130 -13.26 6.93 0.15
N ASN A 131 -14.13 6.59 1.09
CA ASN A 131 -15.34 5.79 0.78
C ASN A 131 -16.28 6.47 -0.23
N LYS A 132 -16.25 7.79 -0.34
CA LYS A 132 -17.00 8.54 -1.37
C LYS A 132 -16.26 8.57 -2.71
N GLU A 133 -14.94 8.59 -2.68
CA GLU A 133 -14.06 8.80 -3.84
C GLU A 133 -13.51 7.51 -4.47
N LYS A 134 -13.56 6.38 -3.77
CA LYS A 134 -12.83 5.15 -4.13
C LYS A 134 -13.15 4.60 -5.52
N ASN A 135 -14.31 4.90 -6.08
CA ASN A 135 -14.71 4.44 -7.41
C ASN A 135 -14.29 5.42 -8.53
N ASN A 136 -13.74 6.59 -8.19
CA ASN A 136 -13.42 7.63 -9.17
C ASN A 136 -12.09 7.39 -9.89
N ASN A 137 -11.27 6.43 -9.45
CA ASN A 137 -9.96 6.13 -10.03
C ASN A 137 -9.14 7.42 -10.26
N SER A 138 -9.03 8.26 -9.24
CA SER A 138 -8.40 9.57 -9.30
C SER A 138 -7.14 9.64 -8.44
N ILE A 139 -6.27 10.63 -8.70
CA ILE A 139 -5.11 10.96 -7.84
C ILE A 139 -5.56 11.11 -6.39
N GLU A 140 -6.70 11.79 -6.15
CA GLU A 140 -7.25 11.96 -4.81
C GLU A 140 -7.58 10.62 -4.18
N SER A 141 -8.34 9.74 -4.84
CA SER A 141 -8.74 8.44 -4.30
C SER A 141 -7.54 7.55 -3.97
N VAL A 142 -6.53 7.53 -4.85
CA VAL A 142 -5.31 6.74 -4.65
C VAL A 142 -4.47 7.29 -3.49
N SER A 143 -4.31 8.61 -3.39
CA SER A 143 -3.56 9.23 -2.29
C SER A 143 -4.21 9.00 -0.93
N LEU A 144 -5.55 9.09 -0.86
CA LEU A 144 -6.32 8.75 0.34
C LEU A 144 -6.15 7.27 0.71
N PHE A 145 -6.22 6.38 -0.27
CA PHE A 145 -6.00 4.94 -0.05
C PHE A 145 -4.61 4.64 0.50
N LEU A 146 -3.55 5.20 -0.10
CA LEU A 146 -2.18 5.00 0.35
C LEU A 146 -1.98 5.46 1.80
N PHE A 147 -2.56 6.62 2.16
CA PHE A 147 -2.55 7.10 3.53
C PHE A 147 -3.25 6.13 4.48
N LEU A 148 -4.45 5.67 4.14
CA LEU A 148 -5.21 4.72 4.96
C LEU A 148 -4.47 3.39 5.11
N ALA A 149 -3.88 2.89 4.04
CA ALA A 149 -3.13 1.63 4.06
C ALA A 149 -1.86 1.72 4.92
N GLN A 150 -1.23 2.89 4.98
CA GLN A 150 -0.04 3.13 5.80
C GLN A 150 -0.37 3.27 7.29
N HIS A 151 -1.50 3.93 7.63
CA HIS A 151 -1.87 4.28 9.00
C HIS A 151 -2.94 3.38 9.62
N CYS A 152 -3.38 2.33 8.92
CA CYS A 152 -4.35 1.39 9.46
C CYS A 152 -3.80 0.56 10.63
N PHE A 153 -4.72 0.04 11.45
CA PHE A 153 -4.36 -0.77 12.61
C PHE A 153 -3.50 -1.98 12.20
N ASN A 154 -2.38 -2.19 12.87
CA ASN A 154 -1.37 -3.21 12.57
C ASN A 154 -0.80 -3.15 11.15
N GLY A 155 -0.94 -2.02 10.45
CA GLY A 155 -0.44 -1.84 9.08
C GLY A 155 -1.10 -2.76 8.05
N VAL A 156 -2.27 -3.32 8.33
CA VAL A 156 -3.01 -4.20 7.42
C VAL A 156 -4.35 -3.59 7.09
N TYR A 157 -4.44 -2.98 5.92
CA TYR A 157 -5.70 -2.40 5.42
C TYR A 157 -6.75 -3.48 5.17
N ARG A 158 -7.97 -3.24 5.66
CA ARG A 158 -9.13 -4.11 5.46
C ARG A 158 -10.32 -3.28 5.01
N GLU A 159 -10.93 -3.69 3.92
CA GLU A 159 -12.25 -3.20 3.56
C GLU A 159 -13.29 -4.06 4.30
N ASN A 160 -14.13 -3.40 5.10
CA ASN A 160 -15.32 -4.09 5.62
C ASN A 160 -16.28 -4.23 4.44
N GLY A 161 -16.38 -5.42 3.88
CA GLY A 161 -17.45 -5.75 2.96
C GLY A 161 -18.80 -5.53 3.67
N LYS A 162 -19.71 -4.78 3.04
CA LYS A 162 -21.12 -4.86 3.35
C LYS A 162 -21.72 -6.02 2.60
#